data_ab246a461cc53440d383e1032d514d63
#
_entry.id   ab246a461cc53440d383e1032d514d63
#
_cell.length_a   1.000
_cell.length_b   1.000
_cell.length_c   1.000
_cell.angle_alpha   90.00
_cell.angle_beta   90.00
_cell.angle_gamma   90.00
#
_symmetry.space_group_name_H-M   'P 1'
#
loop_
_entity.id
_entity.type
_entity.pdbx_description
1 polymer ?
#
loop_
_entity_poly.entity_id
_entity_poly.type
_entity_poly.pdbx_seq_one_letter_code
_entity_poly.pdbx_strand_id
1 'polypeptide(L)'
;MVRFAFIAACVAVLGSGSAFAQADAVARGAYVFAAAGCAGCHTDVKNNGQLLAGGRELKTPFGSFFGPNITAHPEAGIGKWTDADFIRALRHGRRPDGAHYFPVFPYTSFTKMTDRDMLDLKAYIFSLPVSAQPSKPNTLGFPFNVRFLQFGWKLLYFAPGEFRADPAKSAEINRGAYLTQALGHCAECHSPRDGFGGLRTDMLYGGDLNHAGQGTKVPNISPHRETGLGKWSEADYIELLASGMTPEGDFVGGDMGEVVANSTSKLTPADRAAMIAYLRQIKPVDQRVRGGN
;
A
#
# COMPACT_ATOMS: atom_id res chain seq x y z
N MET A 1 -48.37 -36.82 43.61
CA MET A 1 -47.88 -36.71 42.22
C MET A 1 -47.19 -35.39 42.10
N VAL A 2 -45.86 -35.38 42.14
CA VAL A 2 -45.03 -34.17 42.02
C VAL A 2 -44.48 -34.14 40.59
N ARG A 3 -44.85 -33.13 39.80
CA ARG A 3 -44.31 -32.90 38.43
C ARG A 3 -43.06 -32.03 38.54
N PHE A 4 -41.89 -32.60 38.28
CA PHE A 4 -40.66 -31.86 38.07
C PHE A 4 -40.65 -31.29 36.65
N ALA A 5 -40.63 -29.96 36.52
CA ALA A 5 -40.40 -29.28 35.28
C ALA A 5 -38.88 -29.19 35.06
N PHE A 6 -38.38 -29.83 34.00
CA PHE A 6 -37.01 -29.63 33.48
C PHE A 6 -37.01 -28.34 32.69
N ILE A 7 -36.38 -27.29 33.21
CA ILE A 7 -36.02 -26.10 32.44
C ILE A 7 -34.67 -26.40 31.81
N ALA A 8 -34.68 -26.63 30.51
CA ALA A 8 -33.45 -26.76 29.72
C ALA A 8 -32.77 -25.40 29.60
N ALA A 9 -31.60 -25.30 30.20
CA ALA A 9 -30.72 -24.15 30.02
C ALA A 9 -30.01 -24.25 28.65
N CYS A 10 -30.60 -23.65 27.61
CA CYS A 10 -29.90 -23.33 26.38
C CYS A 10 -29.36 -21.91 26.48
N VAL A 11 -28.14 -21.75 26.99
CA VAL A 11 -27.47 -20.46 27.06
C VAL A 11 -26.05 -20.57 26.53
N ALA A 12 -25.78 -19.76 25.50
CA ALA A 12 -24.49 -19.16 25.17
C ALA A 12 -23.37 -20.04 24.59
N VAL A 13 -23.54 -20.50 23.36
CA VAL A 13 -22.40 -20.88 22.49
C VAL A 13 -22.19 -19.92 21.34
N LEU A 14 -22.99 -18.86 21.18
CA LEU A 14 -22.93 -17.93 20.05
C LEU A 14 -21.84 -16.81 20.17
N GLY A 15 -21.24 -16.65 21.35
CA GLY A 15 -20.27 -15.55 21.56
C GLY A 15 -18.81 -15.85 21.20
N SER A 16 -18.40 -17.11 21.28
CA SER A 16 -16.99 -17.48 21.10
C SER A 16 -16.55 -17.47 19.63
N GLY A 17 -17.40 -17.90 18.71
CA GLY A 17 -17.04 -17.97 17.28
C GLY A 17 -16.78 -16.61 16.64
N SER A 18 -17.52 -15.58 17.03
CA SER A 18 -17.34 -14.22 16.49
C SER A 18 -16.07 -13.54 17.01
N ALA A 19 -15.68 -13.79 18.25
CA ALA A 19 -14.45 -13.24 18.84
C ALA A 19 -13.19 -13.85 18.19
N PHE A 20 -13.16 -15.15 17.95
CA PHE A 20 -12.05 -15.80 17.22
C PHE A 20 -11.96 -15.33 15.77
N ALA A 21 -13.07 -15.24 15.06
CA ALA A 21 -13.10 -14.74 13.69
C ALA A 21 -12.61 -13.28 13.59
N GLN A 22 -12.93 -12.45 14.57
CA GLN A 22 -12.44 -11.06 14.65
C GLN A 22 -10.95 -11.00 14.96
N ALA A 23 -10.43 -11.82 15.87
CA ALA A 23 -9.01 -11.89 16.18
C ALA A 23 -8.20 -12.34 14.96
N ASP A 24 -8.71 -13.32 14.21
CA ASP A 24 -8.09 -13.76 12.95
C ASP A 24 -8.08 -12.66 11.90
N ALA A 25 -9.17 -11.88 11.76
CA ALA A 25 -9.24 -10.75 10.84
C ALA A 25 -8.22 -9.66 11.20
N VAL A 26 -8.07 -9.33 12.48
CA VAL A 26 -7.08 -8.36 12.97
C VAL A 26 -5.66 -8.85 12.68
N ALA A 27 -5.36 -10.14 12.92
CA ALA A 27 -4.02 -10.69 12.63
C ALA A 27 -3.68 -10.65 11.12
N ARG A 28 -4.64 -11.05 10.26
CA ARG A 28 -4.45 -10.93 8.80
C ARG A 28 -4.34 -9.47 8.39
N GLY A 29 -5.16 -8.59 8.95
CA GLY A 29 -5.12 -7.15 8.70
C GLY A 29 -3.79 -6.51 9.08
N ALA A 30 -3.15 -6.95 10.17
CA ALA A 30 -1.81 -6.51 10.55
C ALA A 30 -0.77 -6.85 9.47
N TYR A 31 -0.88 -8.03 8.88
CA TYR A 31 -0.02 -8.43 7.78
C TYR A 31 -0.26 -7.58 6.51
N VAL A 32 -1.51 -7.38 6.14
CA VAL A 32 -1.89 -6.52 5.00
C VAL A 32 -1.43 -5.08 5.23
N PHE A 33 -1.57 -4.57 6.46
CA PHE A 33 -1.12 -3.23 6.86
C PHE A 33 0.39 -3.04 6.65
N ALA A 34 1.18 -4.02 7.08
CA ALA A 34 2.62 -4.02 6.86
C ALA A 34 2.92 -4.08 5.36
N ALA A 35 2.35 -5.05 4.63
CA ALA A 35 2.58 -5.23 3.20
C ALA A 35 2.21 -3.99 2.38
N ALA A 36 1.17 -3.25 2.78
CA ALA A 36 0.70 -2.03 2.11
C ALA A 36 1.42 -0.74 2.56
N GLY A 37 2.31 -0.81 3.55
CA GLY A 37 3.13 0.32 4.00
C GLY A 37 2.35 1.51 4.54
N CYS A 38 1.14 1.30 5.09
CA CYS A 38 0.21 2.37 5.49
C CYS A 38 0.84 3.38 6.47
N ALA A 39 1.67 2.88 7.41
CA ALA A 39 2.34 3.73 8.39
C ALA A 39 3.24 4.79 7.74
N GLY A 40 3.88 4.46 6.62
CA GLY A 40 4.83 5.33 5.94
C GLY A 40 4.24 6.68 5.53
N CYS A 41 3.00 6.72 5.05
CA CYS A 41 2.32 7.96 4.65
C CYS A 41 1.46 8.57 5.76
N HIS A 42 0.93 7.74 6.67
CA HIS A 42 -0.04 8.16 7.66
C HIS A 42 0.52 8.41 9.07
N THR A 43 1.86 8.41 9.21
CA THR A 43 2.54 8.69 10.48
C THR A 43 3.65 9.72 10.26
N ASP A 44 3.61 10.82 10.99
CA ASP A 44 4.66 11.85 10.94
C ASP A 44 5.81 11.49 11.88
N VAL A 45 6.61 10.48 11.48
CA VAL A 45 7.73 9.97 12.28
C VAL A 45 8.75 11.04 12.59
N LYS A 46 8.97 12.01 11.67
CA LYS A 46 9.95 13.09 11.85
C LYS A 46 9.62 14.01 13.03
N ASN A 47 8.34 14.15 13.33
CA ASN A 47 7.85 14.96 14.43
C ASN A 47 7.31 14.10 15.60
N ASN A 48 7.73 12.84 15.72
CA ASN A 48 7.28 11.88 16.74
C ASN A 48 5.75 11.74 16.79
N GLY A 49 5.10 11.82 15.61
CA GLY A 49 3.66 11.69 15.48
C GLY A 49 3.18 10.29 15.88
N GLN A 50 2.00 10.23 16.50
CA GLN A 50 1.36 8.96 16.83
C GLN A 50 1.05 8.16 15.55
N LEU A 51 1.19 6.83 15.64
CA LEU A 51 0.88 5.92 14.53
C LEU A 51 -0.51 6.23 13.95
N LEU A 52 -0.56 6.40 12.63
CA LEU A 52 -1.75 6.70 11.83
C LEU A 52 -2.48 8.02 12.15
N ALA A 53 -1.92 8.89 12.99
CA ALA A 53 -2.50 10.21 13.28
C ALA A 53 -2.34 11.21 12.12
N GLY A 54 -1.66 10.82 11.05
CA GLY A 54 -1.41 11.66 9.89
C GLY A 54 -0.28 12.67 10.10
N GLY A 55 -0.27 13.70 9.25
CA GLY A 55 0.66 14.83 9.37
C GLY A 55 1.93 14.74 8.54
N ARG A 56 2.33 13.56 8.05
CA ARG A 56 3.50 13.41 7.18
C ARG A 56 3.31 14.20 5.89
N GLU A 57 4.29 15.04 5.57
CA GLU A 57 4.35 15.79 4.33
C GLU A 57 4.91 14.93 3.19
N LEU A 58 4.22 14.93 2.06
CA LEU A 58 4.62 14.30 0.81
C LEU A 58 4.73 15.40 -0.24
N LYS A 59 5.95 15.81 -0.58
CA LYS A 59 6.22 16.85 -1.57
C LYS A 59 6.11 16.29 -2.97
N THR A 60 5.46 17.05 -3.86
CA THR A 60 5.31 16.72 -5.27
C THR A 60 5.48 17.97 -6.12
N PRO A 61 5.63 17.85 -7.47
CA PRO A 61 5.63 19.01 -8.36
C PRO A 61 4.36 19.86 -8.30
N PHE A 62 3.28 19.30 -7.80
CA PHE A 62 1.96 19.94 -7.72
C PHE A 62 1.72 20.66 -6.39
N GLY A 63 2.61 20.52 -5.43
CA GLY A 63 2.55 21.02 -4.07
C GLY A 63 2.67 19.91 -3.03
N SER A 64 2.43 20.24 -1.77
CA SER A 64 2.54 19.30 -0.66
C SER A 64 1.20 18.66 -0.34
N PHE A 65 1.23 17.34 -0.21
CA PHE A 65 0.15 16.54 0.35
C PHE A 65 0.51 16.16 1.80
N PHE A 66 -0.51 16.04 2.63
CA PHE A 66 -0.33 15.56 4.00
C PHE A 66 -1.13 14.28 4.20
N GLY A 67 -0.46 13.23 4.70
CA GLY A 67 -1.14 12.00 5.08
C GLY A 67 -2.24 12.34 6.11
N PRO A 68 -3.51 11.95 5.87
CA PRO A 68 -4.56 12.20 6.84
C PRO A 68 -4.48 11.25 8.04
N ASN A 69 -5.13 11.65 9.13
CA ASN A 69 -5.44 10.75 10.24
C ASN A 69 -6.40 9.66 9.77
N ILE A 70 -5.97 8.40 9.87
CA ILE A 70 -6.78 7.23 9.51
C ILE A 70 -7.05 6.31 10.73
N THR A 71 -6.85 6.83 11.96
CA THR A 71 -7.26 6.09 13.15
C THR A 71 -8.79 5.99 13.23
N ALA A 72 -9.28 5.11 14.09
CA ALA A 72 -10.73 4.94 14.34
C ALA A 72 -11.36 6.10 15.15
N HIS A 73 -10.72 7.28 15.22
CA HIS A 73 -11.34 8.45 15.85
C HIS A 73 -12.54 8.93 15.01
N PRO A 74 -13.71 9.16 15.61
CA PRO A 74 -14.94 9.42 14.85
C PRO A 74 -14.97 10.75 14.10
N GLU A 75 -14.24 11.77 14.58
CA GLU A 75 -14.24 13.10 13.97
C GLU A 75 -12.92 13.42 13.22
N ALA A 76 -11.79 13.10 13.83
CA ALA A 76 -10.49 13.43 13.27
C ALA A 76 -9.97 12.34 12.31
N GLY A 77 -10.44 11.11 12.44
CA GLY A 77 -10.04 9.93 11.65
C GLY A 77 -11.17 9.38 10.78
N ILE A 78 -11.16 8.05 10.63
CA ILE A 78 -12.12 7.33 9.79
C ILE A 78 -13.10 6.46 10.60
N GLY A 79 -13.27 6.75 11.90
CA GLY A 79 -14.08 5.92 12.82
C GLY A 79 -15.56 5.80 12.44
N LYS A 80 -16.11 6.75 11.66
CA LYS A 80 -17.48 6.71 11.15
C LYS A 80 -17.64 5.98 9.82
N TRP A 81 -16.55 5.52 9.21
CA TRP A 81 -16.61 4.89 7.89
C TRP A 81 -17.21 3.49 7.97
N THR A 82 -18.21 3.26 7.13
CA THR A 82 -18.73 1.90 6.89
C THR A 82 -17.69 1.05 6.14
N ASP A 83 -17.91 -0.25 6.06
CA ASP A 83 -17.10 -1.14 5.23
C ASP A 83 -17.14 -0.72 3.76
N ALA A 84 -18.31 -0.34 3.28
CA ALA A 84 -18.49 0.16 1.91
C ALA A 84 -17.72 1.46 1.65
N ASP A 85 -17.60 2.37 2.62
CA ASP A 85 -16.81 3.59 2.49
C ASP A 85 -15.32 3.28 2.42
N PHE A 86 -14.84 2.35 3.25
CA PHE A 86 -13.45 1.93 3.26
C PHE A 86 -13.07 1.25 1.93
N ILE A 87 -13.88 0.29 1.46
CA ILE A 87 -13.69 -0.35 0.16
C ILE A 87 -13.73 0.70 -0.96
N ARG A 88 -14.69 1.62 -0.95
CA ARG A 88 -14.81 2.68 -1.97
C ARG A 88 -13.57 3.57 -2.02
N ALA A 89 -12.97 3.88 -0.88
CA ALA A 89 -11.75 4.67 -0.82
C ALA A 89 -10.57 3.96 -1.51
N LEU A 90 -10.35 2.69 -1.20
CA LEU A 90 -9.25 1.89 -1.76
C LEU A 90 -9.53 1.45 -3.20
N ARG A 91 -10.76 0.96 -3.47
CA ARG A 91 -11.16 0.40 -4.77
C ARG A 91 -11.35 1.47 -5.84
N HIS A 92 -11.93 2.61 -5.47
CA HIS A 92 -12.35 3.63 -6.43
C HIS A 92 -11.66 4.99 -6.20
N GLY A 93 -10.83 5.12 -5.19
CA GLY A 93 -10.20 6.40 -4.85
C GLY A 93 -11.24 7.50 -4.59
N ARG A 94 -12.35 7.19 -3.89
CA ARG A 94 -13.43 8.13 -3.59
C ARG A 94 -13.72 8.18 -2.10
N ARG A 95 -13.89 9.39 -1.59
CA ARG A 95 -14.29 9.67 -0.21
C ARG A 95 -15.76 9.33 0.03
N PRO A 96 -16.20 9.18 1.30
CA PRO A 96 -17.62 9.01 1.63
C PRO A 96 -18.51 10.13 1.10
N ASP A 97 -18.03 11.40 1.07
CA ASP A 97 -18.72 12.57 0.51
C ASP A 97 -18.72 12.59 -1.04
N GLY A 98 -18.18 11.54 -1.69
CA GLY A 98 -18.10 11.41 -3.14
C GLY A 98 -16.92 12.11 -3.81
N ALA A 99 -16.13 12.92 -3.10
CA ALA A 99 -14.96 13.59 -3.65
C ALA A 99 -13.88 12.59 -4.06
N HIS A 100 -13.15 12.91 -5.13
CA HIS A 100 -12.06 12.08 -5.62
C HIS A 100 -10.78 12.28 -4.79
N TYR A 101 -10.05 11.20 -4.52
CA TYR A 101 -8.68 11.28 -4.02
C TYR A 101 -7.72 11.66 -5.13
N PHE A 102 -6.62 12.31 -4.74
CA PHE A 102 -5.46 12.48 -5.60
C PHE A 102 -4.66 11.17 -5.67
N PRO A 103 -3.96 10.87 -6.78
CA PRO A 103 -3.24 9.61 -6.96
C PRO A 103 -1.99 9.46 -6.09
N VAL A 104 -1.61 10.46 -5.31
CA VAL A 104 -0.62 10.32 -4.23
C VAL A 104 -1.08 9.31 -3.17
N PHE A 105 -2.38 9.15 -2.97
CA PHE A 105 -2.96 7.97 -2.34
C PHE A 105 -3.02 6.87 -3.42
N PRO A 106 -2.24 5.77 -3.30
CA PRO A 106 -2.04 4.81 -4.37
C PRO A 106 -3.25 3.88 -4.60
N TYR A 107 -4.45 4.47 -4.72
CA TYR A 107 -5.67 3.72 -5.03
C TYR A 107 -5.58 3.05 -6.41
N THR A 108 -4.71 3.54 -7.29
CA THR A 108 -4.39 2.92 -8.58
C THR A 108 -3.81 1.53 -8.44
N SER A 109 -3.12 1.27 -7.35
CA SER A 109 -2.61 -0.04 -6.95
C SER A 109 -3.58 -0.76 -6.00
N PHE A 110 -4.06 -0.08 -4.96
CA PHE A 110 -4.98 -0.65 -3.96
C PHE A 110 -6.31 -1.12 -4.53
N THR A 111 -6.75 -0.59 -5.69
CA THR A 111 -7.91 -1.12 -6.41
C THR A 111 -7.81 -2.62 -6.69
N LYS A 112 -6.59 -3.17 -6.75
CA LYS A 112 -6.33 -4.60 -6.97
C LYS A 112 -6.45 -5.46 -5.72
N MET A 113 -6.56 -4.87 -4.52
CA MET A 113 -6.75 -5.63 -3.29
C MET A 113 -8.06 -6.43 -3.33
N THR A 114 -8.09 -7.58 -2.68
CA THR A 114 -9.35 -8.30 -2.43
C THR A 114 -10.20 -7.53 -1.42
N ASP A 115 -11.52 -7.65 -1.51
CA ASP A 115 -12.42 -7.05 -0.49
C ASP A 115 -12.13 -7.61 0.90
N ARG A 116 -11.75 -8.89 1.00
CA ARG A 116 -11.36 -9.51 2.26
C ARG A 116 -10.14 -8.81 2.87
N ASP A 117 -9.07 -8.61 2.10
CA ASP A 117 -7.87 -7.94 2.60
C ASP A 117 -8.15 -6.49 3.00
N MET A 118 -9.04 -5.79 2.27
CA MET A 118 -9.48 -4.43 2.65
C MET A 118 -10.22 -4.45 4.00
N LEU A 119 -11.10 -5.40 4.23
CA LEU A 119 -11.87 -5.50 5.48
C LEU A 119 -11.00 -5.98 6.65
N ASP A 120 -10.10 -6.94 6.44
CA ASP A 120 -9.13 -7.36 7.42
C ASP A 120 -8.19 -6.18 7.80
N LEU A 121 -7.74 -5.39 6.81
CA LEU A 121 -6.97 -4.15 7.02
C LEU A 121 -7.75 -3.14 7.88
N LYS A 122 -9.03 -2.90 7.56
CA LYS A 122 -9.89 -2.03 8.37
C LYS A 122 -9.98 -2.54 9.79
N ALA A 123 -10.22 -3.84 10.00
CA ALA A 123 -10.32 -4.44 11.33
C ALA A 123 -9.05 -4.20 12.15
N TYR A 124 -7.88 -4.33 11.54
CA TYR A 124 -6.61 -4.03 12.19
C TYR A 124 -6.46 -2.54 12.53
N ILE A 125 -6.70 -1.63 11.58
CA ILE A 125 -6.60 -0.18 11.80
C ILE A 125 -7.52 0.24 12.96
N PHE A 126 -8.74 -0.32 13.03
CA PHE A 126 -9.72 -0.01 14.05
C PHE A 126 -9.39 -0.63 15.42
N SER A 127 -8.47 -1.59 15.50
CA SER A 127 -7.95 -2.14 16.75
C SER A 127 -6.79 -1.31 17.35
N LEU A 128 -6.24 -0.37 16.59
CA LEU A 128 -5.11 0.46 17.01
C LEU A 128 -5.56 1.65 17.86
N PRO A 129 -4.64 2.24 18.67
CA PRO A 129 -4.94 3.45 19.44
C PRO A 129 -5.45 4.59 18.57
N VAL A 130 -6.49 5.27 19.02
CA VAL A 130 -7.08 6.41 18.31
C VAL A 130 -6.36 7.71 18.60
N SER A 131 -6.38 8.65 17.64
CA SER A 131 -5.83 9.99 17.78
C SER A 131 -6.86 11.05 17.42
N ALA A 132 -7.01 12.05 18.27
CA ALA A 132 -7.87 13.22 18.00
C ALA A 132 -7.18 14.30 17.15
N GLN A 133 -5.94 14.04 16.67
CA GLN A 133 -5.21 14.99 15.84
C GLN A 133 -5.94 15.25 14.53
N PRO A 134 -6.32 16.51 14.20
CA PRO A 134 -6.97 16.82 12.94
C PRO A 134 -6.00 16.65 11.77
N SER A 135 -6.53 16.17 10.63
CA SER A 135 -5.76 16.07 9.40
C SER A 135 -5.35 17.44 8.88
N LYS A 136 -4.08 17.59 8.48
CA LYS A 136 -3.59 18.82 7.83
C LYS A 136 -4.16 18.95 6.41
N PRO A 137 -4.59 20.14 5.97
CA PRO A 137 -4.99 20.36 4.58
C PRO A 137 -3.79 20.29 3.65
N ASN A 138 -4.01 19.79 2.42
CA ASN A 138 -3.00 19.83 1.36
C ASN A 138 -2.75 21.27 0.90
N THR A 139 -1.51 21.59 0.53
CA THR A 139 -1.11 22.90 -0.01
C THR A 139 -0.76 22.76 -1.51
N LEU A 140 -1.79 22.77 -2.34
CA LEU A 140 -1.67 22.59 -3.78
C LEU A 140 -1.95 23.91 -4.51
N GLY A 141 -1.14 24.19 -5.55
CA GLY A 141 -1.39 25.32 -6.45
C GLY A 141 -2.57 25.07 -7.39
N PHE A 142 -3.18 26.17 -7.90
CA PHE A 142 -4.16 26.06 -8.98
C PHE A 142 -3.44 25.59 -10.28
N PRO A 143 -4.04 24.69 -11.06
CA PRO A 143 -5.39 24.09 -10.94
C PRO A 143 -5.43 22.78 -10.13
N PHE A 144 -4.30 22.33 -9.57
CA PHE A 144 -4.17 21.01 -8.92
C PHE A 144 -4.94 20.90 -7.58
N ASN A 145 -5.34 22.02 -6.99
CA ASN A 145 -6.23 22.05 -5.83
C ASN A 145 -7.71 21.75 -6.15
N VAL A 146 -8.09 21.72 -7.44
CA VAL A 146 -9.47 21.44 -7.88
C VAL A 146 -9.70 19.94 -7.96
N ARG A 147 -10.31 19.35 -6.91
CA ARG A 147 -10.54 17.89 -6.83
C ARG A 147 -11.38 17.31 -7.97
N PHE A 148 -12.29 18.08 -8.53
CA PHE A 148 -13.11 17.63 -9.66
C PHE A 148 -12.25 17.21 -10.88
N LEU A 149 -11.10 17.86 -11.10
CA LEU A 149 -10.19 17.52 -12.19
C LEU A 149 -9.64 16.09 -12.07
N GLN A 150 -9.66 15.51 -10.87
CA GLN A 150 -9.28 14.11 -10.65
C GLN A 150 -10.24 13.12 -11.32
N PHE A 151 -11.47 13.53 -11.63
CA PHE A 151 -12.37 12.71 -12.45
C PHE A 151 -11.81 12.54 -13.87
N GLY A 152 -11.40 13.63 -14.52
CA GLY A 152 -10.77 13.58 -15.84
C GLY A 152 -9.46 12.79 -15.85
N TRP A 153 -8.62 12.99 -14.82
CA TRP A 153 -7.39 12.21 -14.66
C TRP A 153 -7.67 10.70 -14.57
N LYS A 154 -8.69 10.31 -13.81
CA LYS A 154 -9.08 8.88 -13.68
C LYS A 154 -9.55 8.28 -15.00
N LEU A 155 -10.24 9.02 -15.84
CA LEU A 155 -10.65 8.52 -17.16
C LEU A 155 -9.45 8.15 -18.04
N LEU A 156 -8.31 8.80 -17.85
CA LEU A 156 -7.09 8.57 -18.63
C LEU A 156 -6.20 7.47 -18.04
N TYR A 157 -6.09 7.40 -16.71
CA TYR A 157 -5.03 6.63 -16.04
C TYR A 157 -5.53 5.59 -15.05
N PHE A 158 -6.83 5.45 -14.83
CA PHE A 158 -7.36 4.57 -13.80
C PHE A 158 -8.47 3.66 -14.29
N ALA A 159 -8.24 2.36 -14.17
CA ALA A 159 -9.26 1.32 -14.35
C ALA A 159 -9.43 0.58 -13.02
N PRO A 160 -10.59 0.72 -12.34
CA PRO A 160 -10.83 0.01 -11.10
C PRO A 160 -11.02 -1.48 -11.34
N GLY A 161 -10.54 -2.30 -10.41
CA GLY A 161 -10.74 -3.75 -10.50
C GLY A 161 -9.83 -4.53 -9.57
N GLU A 162 -10.36 -5.61 -9.02
CA GLU A 162 -9.62 -6.53 -8.19
C GLU A 162 -8.57 -7.30 -9.01
N PHE A 163 -7.48 -7.68 -8.36
CA PHE A 163 -6.43 -8.51 -8.95
C PHE A 163 -7.02 -9.84 -9.46
N ARG A 164 -6.65 -10.17 -10.67
CA ARG A 164 -7.01 -11.44 -11.28
C ARG A 164 -5.75 -12.26 -11.49
N ALA A 165 -5.71 -13.45 -10.88
CA ALA A 165 -4.61 -14.39 -11.09
C ALA A 165 -4.55 -14.80 -12.57
N ASP A 166 -3.34 -14.85 -13.11
CA ASP A 166 -3.09 -15.39 -14.45
C ASP A 166 -3.07 -16.93 -14.35
N PRO A 167 -4.02 -17.63 -14.99
CA PRO A 167 -4.08 -19.10 -14.92
C PRO A 167 -2.88 -19.79 -15.58
N ALA A 168 -2.09 -19.08 -16.41
CA ALA A 168 -0.89 -19.60 -17.04
C ALA A 168 0.34 -19.50 -16.11
N LYS A 169 0.22 -18.86 -14.94
CA LYS A 169 1.31 -18.68 -13.98
C LYS A 169 1.10 -19.53 -12.74
N SER A 170 2.20 -19.87 -12.05
CA SER A 170 2.12 -20.59 -10.78
C SER A 170 1.42 -19.76 -9.70
N ALA A 171 0.93 -20.42 -8.65
CA ALA A 171 0.35 -19.75 -7.49
C ALA A 171 1.36 -18.79 -6.83
N GLU A 172 2.63 -19.15 -6.78
CA GLU A 172 3.71 -18.32 -6.26
C GLU A 172 3.87 -17.02 -7.06
N ILE A 173 3.93 -17.10 -8.40
CA ILE A 173 4.07 -15.93 -9.27
C ILE A 173 2.84 -15.01 -9.13
N ASN A 174 1.64 -15.59 -9.09
CA ASN A 174 0.41 -14.83 -8.88
C ASN A 174 0.38 -14.16 -7.50
N ARG A 175 0.85 -14.84 -6.46
CA ARG A 175 1.01 -14.26 -5.12
C ARG A 175 2.01 -13.09 -5.14
N GLY A 176 3.16 -13.26 -5.78
CA GLY A 176 4.15 -12.22 -5.95
C GLY A 176 3.62 -11.02 -6.73
N ALA A 177 2.86 -11.28 -7.81
CA ALA A 177 2.19 -10.23 -8.58
C ALA A 177 1.20 -9.42 -7.71
N TYR A 178 0.39 -10.11 -6.91
CA TYR A 178 -0.54 -9.47 -5.99
C TYR A 178 0.18 -8.59 -4.96
N LEU A 179 1.21 -9.14 -4.30
CA LEU A 179 2.01 -8.42 -3.32
C LEU A 179 2.67 -7.18 -3.93
N THR A 180 3.25 -7.30 -5.12
CA THR A 180 4.01 -6.23 -5.77
C THR A 180 3.11 -5.15 -6.38
N GLN A 181 1.99 -5.55 -6.99
CA GLN A 181 1.11 -4.63 -7.73
C GLN A 181 0.01 -4.02 -6.87
N ALA A 182 -0.56 -4.79 -5.91
CA ALA A 182 -1.67 -4.36 -5.09
C ALA A 182 -1.20 -3.78 -3.76
N LEU A 183 -0.49 -4.57 -2.96
CA LEU A 183 -0.12 -4.18 -1.60
C LEU A 183 1.13 -3.30 -1.58
N GLY A 184 2.26 -3.81 -2.06
CA GLY A 184 3.54 -3.11 -2.04
C GLY A 184 3.65 -1.96 -3.04
N HIS A 185 2.74 -1.87 -4.01
CA HIS A 185 2.63 -0.80 -5.02
C HIS A 185 3.98 -0.29 -5.59
N CYS A 186 4.93 -1.21 -5.77
CA CYS A 186 6.32 -0.91 -6.13
C CYS A 186 6.45 -0.05 -7.39
N ALA A 187 5.53 -0.22 -8.37
CA ALA A 187 5.50 0.55 -9.59
C ALA A 187 5.28 2.05 -9.35
N GLU A 188 4.65 2.46 -8.25
CA GLU A 188 4.37 3.87 -7.96
C GLU A 188 5.65 4.71 -7.81
N CYS A 189 6.73 4.10 -7.28
CA CYS A 189 8.05 4.71 -7.18
C CYS A 189 8.97 4.25 -8.31
N HIS A 190 8.96 2.95 -8.64
CA HIS A 190 9.90 2.35 -9.58
C HIS A 190 9.48 2.43 -11.06
N SER A 191 8.58 3.35 -11.42
CA SER A 191 8.21 3.60 -12.82
C SER A 191 8.14 5.09 -13.09
N PRO A 192 8.56 5.54 -14.28
CA PRO A 192 8.46 6.95 -14.62
C PRO A 192 7.01 7.37 -14.84
N ARG A 193 6.77 8.67 -14.70
CA ARG A 193 5.47 9.28 -14.94
C ARG A 193 5.53 10.23 -16.13
N ASP A 194 4.40 10.43 -16.76
CA ASP A 194 4.24 11.47 -17.78
C ASP A 194 3.99 12.87 -17.16
N GLY A 195 3.83 13.89 -18.00
CA GLY A 195 3.62 15.27 -17.57
C GLY A 195 2.32 15.53 -16.79
N PHE A 196 1.37 14.59 -16.81
CA PHE A 196 0.12 14.64 -16.03
C PHE A 196 0.18 13.77 -14.77
N GLY A 197 1.33 13.18 -14.49
CA GLY A 197 1.55 12.34 -13.31
C GLY A 197 1.02 10.91 -13.45
N GLY A 198 0.58 10.48 -14.64
CA GLY A 198 0.21 9.09 -14.92
C GLY A 198 1.43 8.20 -15.06
N LEU A 199 1.34 6.93 -14.60
CA LEU A 199 2.42 5.96 -14.79
C LEU A 199 2.61 5.63 -16.27
N ARG A 200 3.86 5.61 -16.73
CA ARG A 200 4.21 5.11 -18.05
C ARG A 200 4.17 3.58 -18.06
N THR A 201 3.07 3.03 -18.53
CA THR A 201 2.81 1.58 -18.52
C THR A 201 3.76 0.78 -19.42
N ASP A 202 4.36 1.43 -20.42
CA ASP A 202 5.41 0.85 -21.28
C ASP A 202 6.76 0.68 -20.56
N MET A 203 6.96 1.39 -19.44
CA MET A 203 8.20 1.41 -18.65
C MET A 203 8.00 1.02 -17.18
N LEU A 204 7.00 0.21 -16.88
CA LEU A 204 6.76 -0.26 -15.51
C LEU A 204 8.00 -0.93 -14.92
N TYR A 205 8.33 -0.56 -13.69
CA TYR A 205 9.48 -1.02 -12.92
C TYR A 205 10.85 -0.63 -13.51
N GLY A 206 10.88 0.19 -14.55
CA GLY A 206 12.12 0.67 -15.20
C GLY A 206 12.86 1.76 -14.42
N GLY A 207 12.38 2.13 -13.24
CA GLY A 207 12.94 3.21 -12.42
C GLY A 207 12.40 4.58 -12.81
N ASP A 208 12.76 5.60 -12.02
CA ASP A 208 12.38 6.99 -12.29
C ASP A 208 13.60 7.92 -12.13
N LEU A 209 13.84 8.75 -13.12
CA LEU A 209 14.97 9.70 -13.14
C LEU A 209 14.70 10.98 -12.35
N ASN A 210 13.44 11.26 -12.04
CA ASN A 210 13.01 12.48 -11.36
C ASN A 210 11.77 12.23 -10.50
N HIS A 211 11.87 11.27 -9.59
CA HIS A 211 10.75 10.88 -8.77
C HIS A 211 10.18 12.08 -7.99
N ALA A 212 8.87 12.20 -8.02
CA ALA A 212 8.13 13.30 -7.38
C ALA A 212 8.61 14.71 -7.80
N GLY A 213 9.31 14.84 -8.93
CA GLY A 213 9.82 16.13 -9.42
C GLY A 213 10.91 16.76 -8.53
N GLN A 214 11.54 15.98 -7.65
CA GLN A 214 12.54 16.46 -6.69
C GLN A 214 13.99 16.11 -7.09
N GLY A 215 14.21 15.61 -8.29
CA GLY A 215 15.52 15.14 -8.73
C GLY A 215 15.94 13.80 -8.10
N THR A 216 15.10 13.22 -7.23
CA THR A 216 15.34 11.91 -6.64
C THR A 216 15.28 10.83 -7.72
N LYS A 217 16.31 10.00 -7.76
CA LYS A 217 16.40 8.89 -8.69
C LYS A 217 15.97 7.61 -8.00
N VAL A 218 15.03 6.89 -8.62
CA VAL A 218 14.55 5.59 -8.13
C VAL A 218 15.03 4.51 -9.07
N PRO A 219 15.74 3.45 -8.60
CA PRO A 219 16.39 2.48 -9.48
C PRO A 219 15.39 1.67 -10.31
N ASN A 220 15.89 1.20 -11.46
CA ASN A 220 15.25 0.21 -12.30
C ASN A 220 15.30 -1.16 -11.59
N ILE A 221 14.14 -1.71 -11.24
CA ILE A 221 13.99 -3.02 -10.60
C ILE A 221 13.47 -4.10 -11.57
N SER A 222 13.38 -3.77 -12.86
CA SER A 222 13.06 -4.78 -13.89
C SER A 222 14.22 -5.76 -14.05
N PRO A 223 13.99 -6.96 -14.65
CA PRO A 223 15.04 -7.96 -14.85
C PRO A 223 15.97 -7.64 -16.03
N HIS A 224 16.13 -6.36 -16.39
CA HIS A 224 17.10 -5.96 -17.41
C HIS A 224 18.52 -6.13 -16.88
N ARG A 225 19.37 -6.85 -17.64
CA ARG A 225 20.70 -7.29 -17.15
C ARG A 225 21.68 -6.16 -16.88
N GLU A 226 21.63 -5.07 -17.69
CA GLU A 226 22.64 -4.00 -17.60
C GLU A 226 22.15 -2.76 -16.85
N THR A 227 20.84 -2.54 -16.81
CA THR A 227 20.26 -1.31 -16.26
C THR A 227 19.29 -1.56 -15.13
N GLY A 228 18.92 -2.82 -14.88
CA GLY A 228 18.04 -3.26 -13.81
C GLY A 228 18.71 -4.32 -12.94
N LEU A 229 17.91 -5.15 -12.30
CA LEU A 229 18.36 -6.16 -11.34
C LEU A 229 18.58 -7.56 -11.94
N GLY A 230 18.66 -7.67 -13.28
CA GLY A 230 18.73 -8.97 -13.96
C GLY A 230 20.01 -9.79 -13.71
N LYS A 231 21.05 -9.18 -13.12
CA LYS A 231 22.28 -9.87 -12.71
C LYS A 231 22.25 -10.36 -11.26
N TRP A 232 21.27 -9.89 -10.47
CA TRP A 232 21.16 -10.22 -9.06
C TRP A 232 20.77 -11.70 -8.87
N SER A 233 21.40 -12.34 -7.91
CA SER A 233 20.98 -13.66 -7.44
C SER A 233 19.65 -13.55 -6.66
N GLU A 234 19.00 -14.68 -6.43
CA GLU A 234 17.80 -14.68 -5.58
C GLU A 234 18.12 -14.27 -4.14
N ALA A 235 19.30 -14.64 -3.64
CA ALA A 235 19.76 -14.26 -2.31
C ALA A 235 19.91 -12.74 -2.17
N ASP A 236 20.44 -12.05 -3.20
CA ASP A 236 20.57 -10.60 -3.21
C ASP A 236 19.21 -9.90 -3.07
N TYR A 237 18.20 -10.38 -3.82
CA TYR A 237 16.84 -9.85 -3.69
C TYR A 237 16.24 -10.13 -2.31
N ILE A 238 16.42 -11.35 -1.78
CA ILE A 238 15.89 -11.71 -0.45
C ILE A 238 16.52 -10.81 0.60
N GLU A 239 17.83 -10.61 0.55
CA GLU A 239 18.56 -9.78 1.50
C GLU A 239 18.10 -8.32 1.41
N LEU A 240 17.98 -7.78 0.20
CA LEU A 240 17.44 -6.42 0.02
C LEU A 240 16.06 -6.26 0.65
N LEU A 241 15.13 -7.17 0.38
CA LEU A 241 13.76 -7.07 0.90
C LEU A 241 13.68 -7.35 2.41
N ALA A 242 14.62 -8.10 2.98
CA ALA A 242 14.65 -8.46 4.38
C ALA A 242 15.35 -7.41 5.26
N SER A 243 16.50 -6.92 4.83
CA SER A 243 17.38 -6.06 5.62
C SER A 243 17.69 -4.71 4.97
N GLY A 244 17.47 -4.59 3.65
CA GLY A 244 17.84 -3.42 2.87
C GLY A 244 19.27 -3.47 2.34
N MET A 245 20.02 -4.55 2.54
CA MET A 245 21.40 -4.68 2.10
C MET A 245 21.46 -4.98 0.60
N THR A 246 22.32 -4.28 -0.11
CA THR A 246 22.61 -4.50 -1.54
C THR A 246 23.76 -5.49 -1.72
N PRO A 247 23.96 -6.06 -2.93
CA PRO A 247 25.09 -6.96 -3.19
C PRO A 247 26.47 -6.32 -2.96
N GLU A 248 26.55 -4.99 -3.02
CA GLU A 248 27.76 -4.22 -2.77
C GLU A 248 28.06 -4.05 -1.27
N GLY A 249 27.14 -4.48 -0.38
CA GLY A 249 27.27 -4.38 1.06
C GLY A 249 26.78 -3.05 1.64
N ASP A 250 26.19 -2.19 0.79
CA ASP A 250 25.55 -0.94 1.22
C ASP A 250 24.10 -1.18 1.64
N PHE A 251 23.53 -0.24 2.41
CA PHE A 251 22.11 -0.27 2.78
C PHE A 251 21.33 0.79 2.03
N VAL A 252 20.14 0.42 1.56
CA VAL A 252 19.19 1.38 0.98
C VAL A 252 18.73 2.38 2.04
N GLY A 253 18.74 3.65 1.68
CA GLY A 253 18.30 4.74 2.55
C GLY A 253 17.01 5.39 2.11
N GLY A 254 16.65 6.52 2.73
CA GLY A 254 15.50 7.32 2.40
C GLY A 254 14.19 6.54 2.41
N ASP A 255 13.32 6.81 1.43
CA ASP A 255 12.00 6.18 1.35
C ASP A 255 12.09 4.65 1.19
N MET A 256 13.09 4.13 0.46
CA MET A 256 13.25 2.68 0.31
C MET A 256 13.68 2.02 1.62
N GLY A 257 14.52 2.66 2.42
CA GLY A 257 14.84 2.20 3.78
C GLY A 257 13.59 2.10 4.67
N GLU A 258 12.70 3.09 4.57
CA GLU A 258 11.41 3.04 5.28
C GLU A 258 10.50 1.90 4.77
N VAL A 259 10.47 1.66 3.46
CA VAL A 259 9.73 0.53 2.87
C VAL A 259 10.25 -0.80 3.41
N VAL A 260 11.57 -0.98 3.46
CA VAL A 260 12.16 -2.19 4.05
C VAL A 260 11.77 -2.32 5.52
N ALA A 261 12.02 -1.28 6.32
CA ALA A 261 11.80 -1.33 7.77
C ALA A 261 10.32 -1.57 8.15
N ASN A 262 9.39 -0.97 7.42
CA ASN A 262 7.97 -0.97 7.77
C ASN A 262 7.11 -1.96 6.96
N SER A 263 7.63 -2.49 5.84
CA SER A 263 6.88 -3.36 4.94
C SER A 263 7.63 -4.65 4.62
N THR A 264 8.61 -4.63 3.73
CA THR A 264 9.15 -5.87 3.14
C THR A 264 9.86 -6.77 4.16
N SER A 265 10.51 -6.21 5.19
CA SER A 265 11.11 -6.99 6.29
C SER A 265 10.06 -7.74 7.13
N LYS A 266 8.80 -7.28 7.14
CA LYS A 266 7.68 -7.88 7.90
C LYS A 266 7.00 -9.01 7.15
N LEU A 267 7.27 -9.15 5.86
CA LEU A 267 6.70 -10.22 5.05
C LEU A 267 7.31 -11.57 5.40
N THR A 268 6.55 -12.63 5.19
CA THR A 268 7.08 -13.99 5.33
C THR A 268 8.19 -14.25 4.30
N PRO A 269 9.15 -15.16 4.58
CA PRO A 269 10.14 -15.56 3.59
C PRO A 269 9.50 -16.04 2.28
N ALA A 270 8.39 -16.79 2.36
CA ALA A 270 7.66 -17.26 1.19
C ALA A 270 7.07 -16.11 0.34
N ASP A 271 6.53 -15.07 0.96
CA ASP A 271 5.97 -13.93 0.25
C ASP A 271 7.08 -13.06 -0.37
N ARG A 272 8.23 -12.90 0.28
CA ARG A 272 9.40 -12.27 -0.36
C ARG A 272 9.88 -13.06 -1.57
N ALA A 273 10.00 -14.40 -1.46
CA ALA A 273 10.36 -15.25 -2.58
C ALA A 273 9.36 -15.15 -3.74
N ALA A 274 8.06 -15.11 -3.44
CA ALA A 274 7.02 -14.91 -4.44
C ALA A 274 7.13 -13.55 -5.17
N MET A 275 7.41 -12.47 -4.46
CA MET A 275 7.66 -11.15 -5.08
C MET A 275 8.85 -11.19 -6.03
N ILE A 276 9.92 -11.87 -5.64
CA ILE A 276 11.12 -12.04 -6.46
C ILE A 276 10.81 -12.87 -7.71
N ALA A 277 10.11 -14.00 -7.54
CA ALA A 277 9.70 -14.86 -8.66
C ALA A 277 8.87 -14.06 -9.68
N TYR A 278 7.99 -13.18 -9.23
CA TYR A 278 7.24 -12.27 -10.11
C TYR A 278 8.14 -11.24 -10.78
N LEU A 279 8.97 -10.49 -10.04
CA LEU A 279 9.82 -9.41 -10.56
C LEU A 279 10.82 -9.92 -11.60
N ARG A 280 11.29 -11.16 -11.47
CA ARG A 280 12.20 -11.80 -12.44
C ARG A 280 11.52 -12.18 -13.76
N GLN A 281 10.19 -12.16 -13.84
CA GLN A 281 9.42 -12.52 -15.04
C GLN A 281 8.72 -11.33 -15.72
N ILE A 282 8.75 -10.14 -15.12
CA ILE A 282 8.19 -8.96 -15.77
C ILE A 282 9.02 -8.54 -16.98
N LYS A 283 8.47 -7.69 -17.82
CA LYS A 283 9.17 -7.17 -19.00
C LYS A 283 10.44 -6.42 -18.58
N PRO A 284 11.62 -6.77 -19.11
CA PRO A 284 12.83 -5.99 -18.89
C PRO A 284 12.69 -4.60 -19.54
N VAL A 285 13.14 -3.57 -18.83
CA VAL A 285 13.13 -2.19 -19.30
C VAL A 285 14.57 -1.68 -19.36
N ASP A 286 15.01 -1.27 -20.55
CA ASP A 286 16.33 -0.66 -20.70
C ASP A 286 16.27 0.83 -20.36
N GLN A 287 16.39 1.14 -19.07
CA GLN A 287 16.52 2.49 -18.56
C GLN A 287 17.61 2.55 -17.51
N ARG A 288 18.69 3.26 -17.81
CA ARG A 288 19.80 3.45 -16.86
C ARG A 288 19.47 4.59 -15.92
N VAL A 289 19.15 4.23 -14.70
CA VAL A 289 19.03 5.17 -13.59
C VAL A 289 20.34 5.05 -12.80
N ARG A 290 21.27 6.00 -12.98
CA ARG A 290 22.45 6.04 -12.13
C ARG A 290 22.02 6.50 -10.74
N GLY A 291 22.09 5.60 -9.77
CA GLY A 291 21.89 5.95 -8.37
C GLY A 291 22.86 7.06 -7.98
N GLY A 292 22.39 8.07 -7.25
CA GLY A 292 23.29 8.79 -6.40
C GLY A 292 23.64 7.84 -5.25
N ASN A 293 24.90 7.65 -5.00
CA ASN A 293 25.39 7.06 -3.78
C ASN A 293 24.91 7.90 -2.60
#